data_15dc9af9ee25663c94e76e92034d4b37
#
_entry.id   15dc9af9ee25663c94e76e92034d4b37
#
_cell.length_a   1.000
_cell.length_b   1.000
_cell.length_c   1.000
_cell.angle_alpha   90.00
_cell.angle_beta   90.00
_cell.angle_gamma   90.00
#
_symmetry.space_group_name_H-M   'P 1'
#
loop_
_entity.id
_entity.type
_entity.pdbx_description
1 polymer ?
#
loop_
_entity_poly.entity_id
_entity_poly.type
_entity_poly.pdbx_seq_one_letter_code
_entity_poly.pdbx_strand_id
1 'polypeptide(L)'
;MQHTLLAAGESVHYFAQTFQADTLSVANNTWLTALVGTLPLVAFFIFLMTLKWKAHTSAIGAVIVSLALAIFVFGMPVSYSLASLAQGVAFGLFPVVFIIWMAVWLYDLTVSSNRFEDLRLIFSKIGRGDMRVQAMLIGFSFGGLLEALAGFGAPVAIVAAMLLSLIHI
;
A
#
# COMPACT_ATOMS: atom_id res chain seq x y z
N MET A 1 -22.71 -20.07 33.92
CA MET A 1 -22.00 -20.22 32.63
C MET A 1 -22.52 -19.27 31.55
N GLN A 2 -23.82 -19.01 31.45
CA GLN A 2 -24.40 -18.03 30.52
C GLN A 2 -23.98 -16.55 30.80
N HIS A 3 -23.90 -16.15 32.05
CA HIS A 3 -23.51 -14.78 32.42
C HIS A 3 -22.06 -14.43 32.07
N THR A 4 -21.15 -15.39 32.08
CA THR A 4 -19.74 -15.19 31.69
C THR A 4 -19.57 -15.05 30.17
N LEU A 5 -20.40 -15.74 29.39
CA LEU A 5 -20.38 -15.60 27.93
C LEU A 5 -21.00 -14.27 27.45
N LEU A 6 -22.03 -13.78 28.16
CA LEU A 6 -22.63 -12.46 27.87
C LEU A 6 -21.66 -11.34 28.22
N ALA A 7 -20.96 -11.41 29.36
CA ALA A 7 -19.95 -10.43 29.75
C ALA A 7 -18.74 -10.42 28.81
N ALA A 8 -18.32 -11.59 28.30
CA ALA A 8 -17.26 -11.68 27.29
C ALA A 8 -17.71 -11.08 25.94
N GLY A 9 -18.97 -11.31 25.54
CA GLY A 9 -19.56 -10.71 24.34
C GLY A 9 -19.66 -9.19 24.43
N GLU A 10 -20.09 -8.67 25.58
CA GLU A 10 -20.15 -7.21 25.84
C GLU A 10 -18.74 -6.58 25.84
N SER A 11 -17.75 -7.23 26.44
CA SER A 11 -16.38 -6.72 26.43
C SER A 11 -15.78 -6.67 25.03
N VAL A 12 -16.04 -7.66 24.19
CA VAL A 12 -15.60 -7.68 22.80
C VAL A 12 -16.30 -6.57 21.98
N HIS A 13 -17.60 -6.35 22.18
CA HIS A 13 -18.31 -5.22 21.58
C HIS A 13 -17.80 -3.87 22.07
N TYR A 14 -17.43 -3.76 23.33
CA TYR A 14 -16.90 -2.53 23.92
C TYR A 14 -15.53 -2.17 23.31
N PHE A 15 -14.66 -3.16 23.06
CA PHE A 15 -13.37 -2.94 22.37
C PHE A 15 -13.54 -2.61 20.89
N ALA A 16 -14.59 -3.08 20.24
CA ALA A 16 -14.85 -2.82 18.82
C ALA A 16 -15.49 -1.45 18.56
N GLN A 17 -16.10 -0.81 19.56
CA GLN A 17 -16.83 0.46 19.42
C GLN A 17 -16.07 1.70 19.96
N THR A 18 -14.79 1.57 20.31
CA THR A 18 -14.12 2.55 21.15
C THR A 18 -13.80 3.89 20.48
N PHE A 19 -13.81 3.99 19.16
CA PHE A 19 -13.76 5.28 18.46
C PHE A 19 -14.30 5.14 17.03
N GLN A 20 -15.41 5.79 16.75
CA GLN A 20 -15.86 6.00 15.37
C GLN A 20 -15.71 7.51 15.08
N ALA A 21 -14.92 7.82 14.06
CA ALA A 21 -14.86 9.18 13.54
C ALA A 21 -16.25 9.55 13.00
N ASP A 22 -16.85 10.60 13.53
CA ASP A 22 -18.12 11.10 13.02
C ASP A 22 -17.89 11.66 11.61
N THR A 23 -18.69 11.20 10.64
CA THR A 23 -18.67 11.70 9.26
C THR A 23 -19.03 13.17 9.15
N LEU A 24 -19.62 13.73 10.20
CA LEU A 24 -20.01 15.14 10.34
C LEU A 24 -19.08 15.94 11.25
N SER A 25 -17.92 15.40 11.64
CA SER A 25 -17.04 16.02 12.66
C SER A 25 -16.51 17.39 12.25
N VAL A 26 -16.40 17.70 10.96
CA VAL A 26 -15.94 19.00 10.49
C VAL A 26 -17.11 19.82 9.96
N ALA A 27 -17.46 20.87 10.68
CA ALA A 27 -18.50 21.86 10.30
C ALA A 27 -19.88 21.23 9.94
N ASN A 28 -20.20 20.08 10.52
CA ASN A 28 -21.43 19.31 10.23
C ASN A 28 -21.63 19.01 8.72
N ASN A 29 -20.54 18.83 7.98
CA ASN A 29 -20.54 18.63 6.54
C ASN A 29 -19.64 17.47 6.14
N THR A 30 -20.23 16.42 5.54
CA THR A 30 -19.53 15.21 5.12
C THR A 30 -18.44 15.50 4.07
N TRP A 31 -18.66 16.44 3.15
CA TRP A 31 -17.69 16.79 2.13
C TRP A 31 -16.45 17.47 2.72
N LEU A 32 -16.63 18.36 3.69
CA LEU A 32 -15.51 19.00 4.39
C LEU A 32 -14.73 17.98 5.23
N THR A 33 -15.42 17.09 5.91
CA THR A 33 -14.79 15.99 6.66
C THR A 33 -13.97 15.09 5.76
N ALA A 34 -14.49 14.71 4.58
CA ALA A 34 -13.77 13.94 3.60
C ALA A 34 -12.53 14.68 3.06
N LEU A 35 -12.66 15.97 2.74
CA LEU A 35 -11.53 16.79 2.29
C LEU A 35 -10.42 16.87 3.36
N VAL A 36 -10.79 17.08 4.61
CA VAL A 36 -9.82 17.10 5.72
C VAL A 36 -9.17 15.73 5.90
N GLY A 37 -9.92 14.64 5.74
CA GLY A 37 -9.40 13.27 5.79
C GLY A 37 -8.41 12.95 4.67
N THR A 38 -8.46 13.65 3.52
CA THR A 38 -7.49 13.47 2.42
C THR A 38 -6.21 14.32 2.58
N LEU A 39 -6.17 15.28 3.52
CA LEU A 39 -5.00 16.14 3.73
C LEU A 39 -3.68 15.40 3.95
N PRO A 40 -3.59 14.30 4.71
CA PRO A 40 -2.34 13.57 4.87
C PRO A 40 -1.78 13.04 3.54
N LEU A 41 -2.67 12.59 2.64
CA LEU A 41 -2.28 12.13 1.31
C LEU A 41 -1.76 13.28 0.45
N VAL A 42 -2.45 14.42 0.47
CA VAL A 42 -2.02 15.65 -0.23
C VAL A 42 -0.68 16.13 0.34
N ALA A 43 -0.51 16.13 1.65
CA ALA A 43 0.75 16.50 2.32
C ALA A 43 1.90 15.58 1.88
N PHE A 44 1.66 14.27 1.76
CA PHE A 44 2.66 13.33 1.26
C PHE A 44 3.15 13.73 -0.13
N PHE A 45 2.24 14.00 -1.06
CA PHE A 45 2.62 14.41 -2.42
C PHE A 45 3.30 15.79 -2.46
N ILE A 46 2.86 16.73 -1.63
CA ILE A 46 3.52 18.04 -1.51
C ILE A 46 4.96 17.88 -1.02
N PHE A 47 5.19 17.08 0.02
CA PHE A 47 6.53 16.81 0.55
C PHE A 47 7.42 16.13 -0.49
N LEU A 48 6.86 15.19 -1.25
CA LEU A 48 7.60 14.44 -2.27
C LEU A 48 7.93 15.32 -3.49
N MET A 49 6.93 16.03 -4.04
CA MET A 49 7.06 16.72 -5.32
C MET A 49 7.58 18.15 -5.18
N THR A 50 7.10 18.90 -4.18
CA THR A 50 7.43 20.31 -4.01
C THR A 50 8.70 20.50 -3.16
N LEU A 51 8.77 19.81 -2.01
CA LEU A 51 9.96 19.87 -1.14
C LEU A 51 11.07 18.93 -1.60
N LYS A 52 10.79 18.02 -2.54
CA LYS A 52 11.74 17.02 -3.07
C LYS A 52 12.40 16.18 -1.97
N TRP A 53 11.67 15.93 -0.90
CA TRP A 53 12.14 15.06 0.17
C TRP A 53 12.24 13.61 -0.31
N LYS A 54 13.08 12.82 0.34
CA LYS A 54 13.14 11.38 0.08
C LYS A 54 11.79 10.74 0.46
N ALA A 55 11.38 9.69 -0.26
CA ALA A 55 10.08 9.04 -0.07
C ALA A 55 9.79 8.66 1.40
N HIS A 56 10.80 8.12 2.11
CA HIS A 56 10.63 7.73 3.52
C HIS A 56 10.42 8.93 4.46
N THR A 57 11.09 10.07 4.22
CA THR A 57 10.89 11.29 5.02
C THR A 57 9.54 11.93 4.74
N SER A 58 9.08 11.90 3.48
CA SER A 58 7.74 12.36 3.10
C SER A 58 6.64 11.50 3.75
N ALA A 59 6.85 10.18 3.81
CA ALA A 59 5.92 9.27 4.48
C ALA A 59 5.83 9.54 5.99
N ILE A 60 6.97 9.73 6.66
CA ILE A 60 6.98 10.10 8.09
C ILE A 60 6.26 11.43 8.31
N GLY A 61 6.52 12.45 7.47
CA GLY A 61 5.82 13.73 7.53
C GLY A 61 4.31 13.58 7.37
N ALA A 62 3.85 12.77 6.42
CA ALA A 62 2.43 12.50 6.21
C ALA A 62 1.78 11.79 7.42
N VAL A 63 2.50 10.85 8.06
CA VAL A 63 2.04 10.19 9.28
C VAL A 63 1.88 11.19 10.43
N ILE A 64 2.82 12.12 10.59
CA ILE A 64 2.71 13.18 11.62
C ILE A 64 1.49 14.06 11.35
N VAL A 65 1.25 14.47 10.10
CA VAL A 65 0.06 15.22 9.71
C VAL A 65 -1.22 14.44 10.00
N SER A 66 -1.23 13.13 9.68
CA SER A 66 -2.36 12.25 9.95
C SER A 66 -2.67 12.14 11.44
N LEU A 67 -1.65 11.96 12.29
CA LEU A 67 -1.82 11.91 13.74
C LEU A 67 -2.33 13.25 14.31
N ALA A 68 -1.78 14.36 13.83
CA ALA A 68 -2.23 15.68 14.24
C ALA A 68 -3.71 15.90 13.89
N LEU A 69 -4.13 15.55 12.69
CA LEU A 69 -5.54 15.65 12.29
C LEU A 69 -6.44 14.71 13.11
N ALA A 70 -6.01 13.49 13.37
CA ALA A 70 -6.77 12.54 14.18
C ALA A 70 -7.03 13.07 15.59
N ILE A 71 -6.02 13.68 16.23
CA ILE A 71 -6.12 14.19 17.59
C ILE A 71 -6.86 15.53 17.63
N PHE A 72 -6.48 16.51 16.82
CA PHE A 72 -6.96 17.88 16.93
C PHE A 72 -8.28 18.14 16.19
N VAL A 73 -8.52 17.46 15.06
CA VAL A 73 -9.73 17.68 14.25
C VAL A 73 -10.79 16.65 14.57
N PHE A 74 -10.40 15.38 14.61
CA PHE A 74 -11.34 14.27 14.86
C PHE A 74 -11.51 13.96 16.36
N GLY A 75 -10.77 14.61 17.25
CA GLY A 75 -10.92 14.41 18.70
C GLY A 75 -10.51 13.02 19.20
N MET A 76 -9.67 12.32 18.45
CA MET A 76 -9.24 10.96 18.81
C MET A 76 -8.32 10.99 20.02
N PRO A 77 -8.57 10.20 21.08
CA PRO A 77 -7.67 10.11 22.24
C PRO A 77 -6.25 9.71 21.81
N VAL A 78 -5.23 10.33 22.39
CA VAL A 78 -3.82 10.10 22.05
C VAL A 78 -3.43 8.62 22.18
N SER A 79 -3.98 7.91 23.19
CA SER A 79 -3.73 6.48 23.38
C SER A 79 -4.18 5.63 22.19
N TYR A 80 -5.34 5.94 21.61
CA TYR A 80 -5.85 5.24 20.42
C TYR A 80 -5.08 5.61 19.16
N SER A 81 -4.68 6.88 19.04
CA SER A 81 -3.85 7.34 17.91
C SER A 81 -2.49 6.64 17.89
N LEU A 82 -1.85 6.47 19.05
CA LEU A 82 -0.59 5.74 19.18
C LEU A 82 -0.78 4.23 18.94
N ALA A 83 -1.87 3.64 19.44
CA ALA A 83 -2.19 2.24 19.18
C ALA A 83 -2.42 1.98 17.68
N SER A 84 -3.14 2.87 17.00
CA SER A 84 -3.35 2.80 15.54
C SER A 84 -2.04 2.94 14.76
N LEU A 85 -1.14 3.83 15.22
CA LEU A 85 0.20 3.94 14.65
C LEU A 85 0.99 2.65 14.81
N ALA A 86 1.02 2.08 15.99
CA ALA A 86 1.71 0.81 16.26
C ALA A 86 1.13 -0.34 15.42
N GLN A 87 -0.19 -0.41 15.30
CA GLN A 87 -0.88 -1.38 14.44
C GLN A 87 -0.51 -1.18 12.96
N GLY A 88 -0.49 0.06 12.48
CA GLY A 88 -0.07 0.39 11.12
C GLY A 88 1.38 -0.01 10.83
N VAL A 89 2.29 0.22 11.77
CA VAL A 89 3.70 -0.21 11.67
C VAL A 89 3.80 -1.74 11.66
N ALA A 90 3.10 -2.43 12.54
CA ALA A 90 3.10 -3.89 12.59
C ALA A 90 2.54 -4.49 11.29
N PHE A 91 1.45 -3.93 10.76
CA PHE A 91 0.87 -4.34 9.49
C PHE A 91 1.79 -4.02 8.30
N GLY A 92 2.48 -2.89 8.31
CA GLY A 92 3.47 -2.56 7.28
C GLY A 92 4.67 -3.51 7.29
N LEU A 93 5.20 -3.80 8.47
CA LEU A 93 6.39 -4.65 8.60
C LEU A 93 6.09 -6.14 8.33
N PHE A 94 5.03 -6.68 8.90
CA PHE A 94 4.80 -8.11 8.85
C PHE A 94 4.24 -8.60 7.51
N PRO A 95 3.05 -8.20 7.05
CA PRO A 95 2.56 -8.69 5.76
C PRO A 95 3.22 -7.98 4.56
N VAL A 96 3.33 -6.64 4.56
CA VAL A 96 3.75 -5.90 3.36
C VAL A 96 5.23 -6.09 3.06
N VAL A 97 6.11 -5.88 4.03
CA VAL A 97 7.56 -6.06 3.84
C VAL A 97 7.88 -7.52 3.55
N PHE A 98 7.20 -8.47 4.19
CA PHE A 98 7.39 -9.89 3.94
C PHE A 98 7.01 -10.27 2.50
N ILE A 99 5.87 -9.78 1.98
CA ILE A 99 5.46 -10.01 0.59
C ILE A 99 6.50 -9.43 -0.38
N ILE A 100 6.96 -8.20 -0.16
CA ILE A 100 7.98 -7.56 -1.01
C ILE A 100 9.28 -8.38 -0.98
N TRP A 101 9.72 -8.80 0.19
CA TRP A 101 10.95 -9.59 0.33
C TRP A 101 10.85 -10.92 -0.41
N MET A 102 9.75 -11.64 -0.27
CA MET A 102 9.52 -12.89 -1.00
C MET A 102 9.43 -12.67 -2.52
N ALA A 103 8.82 -11.58 -2.96
CA ALA A 103 8.74 -11.23 -4.38
C ALA A 103 10.12 -10.94 -4.98
N VAL A 104 10.97 -10.19 -4.26
CA VAL A 104 12.36 -9.90 -4.68
C VAL A 104 13.17 -11.19 -4.71
N TRP A 105 13.06 -12.04 -3.69
CA TRP A 105 13.76 -13.32 -3.66
C TRP A 105 13.35 -14.24 -4.81
N LEU A 106 12.05 -14.32 -5.12
CA LEU A 106 11.55 -15.09 -6.27
C LEU A 106 12.09 -14.52 -7.59
N TYR A 107 12.16 -13.20 -7.72
CA TYR A 107 12.75 -12.54 -8.86
C TYR A 107 14.23 -12.92 -9.03
N ASP A 108 15.03 -12.80 -7.97
CA ASP A 108 16.45 -13.15 -7.98
C ASP A 108 16.68 -14.63 -8.32
N LEU A 109 15.83 -15.53 -7.82
CA LEU A 109 15.86 -16.95 -8.15
C LEU A 109 15.56 -17.19 -9.63
N THR A 110 14.57 -16.48 -10.18
CA THR A 110 14.20 -16.59 -11.60
C THR A 110 15.30 -16.09 -12.53
N VAL A 111 15.97 -15.00 -12.13
CA VAL A 111 17.11 -14.43 -12.87
C VAL A 111 18.32 -15.37 -12.78
N SER A 112 18.67 -15.85 -11.58
CA SER A 112 19.83 -16.71 -11.37
C SER A 112 19.70 -18.11 -12.02
N SER A 113 18.46 -18.58 -12.18
CA SER A 113 18.16 -19.85 -12.88
C SER A 113 18.07 -19.71 -14.40
N ASN A 114 18.32 -18.53 -14.98
CA ASN A 114 18.14 -18.19 -16.40
C ASN A 114 16.71 -18.38 -16.95
N ARG A 115 15.72 -18.65 -16.08
CA ARG A 115 14.32 -18.82 -16.51
C ARG A 115 13.65 -17.50 -16.91
N PHE A 116 14.26 -16.39 -16.53
CA PHE A 116 13.82 -15.07 -16.93
C PHE A 116 13.90 -14.85 -18.45
N GLU A 117 14.94 -15.44 -19.09
CA GLU A 117 15.11 -15.40 -20.53
C GLU A 117 14.04 -16.21 -21.27
N ASP A 118 13.60 -17.36 -20.71
CA ASP A 118 12.51 -18.16 -21.26
C ASP A 118 11.19 -17.34 -21.29
N LEU A 119 10.89 -16.62 -20.22
CA LEU A 119 9.73 -15.71 -20.17
C LEU A 119 9.80 -14.64 -21.25
N ARG A 120 10.94 -14.03 -21.42
CA ARG A 120 11.19 -13.01 -22.43
C ARG A 120 11.01 -13.53 -23.85
N LEU A 121 11.51 -14.74 -24.13
CA LEU A 121 11.32 -15.40 -25.42
C LEU A 121 9.84 -15.71 -25.69
N ILE A 122 9.08 -16.10 -24.68
CA ILE A 122 7.63 -16.31 -24.81
C ILE A 122 6.93 -15.01 -25.19
N PHE A 123 7.20 -13.91 -24.50
CA PHE A 123 6.61 -12.60 -24.83
C PHE A 123 7.02 -12.08 -26.20
N SER A 124 8.27 -12.32 -26.60
CA SER A 124 8.75 -11.99 -27.93
C SER A 124 8.02 -12.78 -29.03
N LYS A 125 7.79 -14.07 -28.83
CA LYS A 125 7.00 -14.89 -29.77
C LYS A 125 5.56 -14.46 -29.87
N ILE A 126 4.90 -14.19 -28.74
CA ILE A 126 3.50 -13.72 -28.70
C ILE A 126 3.39 -12.33 -29.35
N GLY A 127 4.33 -11.44 -29.06
CA GLY A 127 4.38 -10.08 -29.61
C GLY A 127 4.86 -10.00 -31.06
N ARG A 128 5.20 -11.14 -31.70
CA ARG A 128 5.70 -11.22 -33.10
C ARG A 128 6.88 -10.27 -33.38
N GLY A 129 7.70 -10.00 -32.38
CA GLY A 129 8.82 -9.08 -32.47
C GLY A 129 8.47 -7.59 -32.37
N ASP A 130 7.19 -7.21 -32.26
CA ASP A 130 6.80 -5.80 -32.06
C ASP A 130 6.99 -5.40 -30.60
N MET A 131 7.93 -4.47 -30.36
CA MET A 131 8.24 -3.95 -29.03
C MET A 131 7.04 -3.34 -28.32
N ARG A 132 6.12 -2.69 -29.05
CA ARG A 132 4.94 -2.04 -28.47
C ARG A 132 3.97 -3.08 -27.93
N VAL A 133 3.76 -4.15 -28.69
CA VAL A 133 2.93 -5.30 -28.28
C VAL A 133 3.55 -6.00 -27.09
N GLN A 134 4.86 -6.20 -27.09
CA GLN A 134 5.58 -6.82 -25.96
C GLN A 134 5.47 -5.96 -24.69
N ALA A 135 5.65 -4.63 -24.82
CA ALA A 135 5.52 -3.72 -23.69
C ALA A 135 4.09 -3.73 -23.10
N MET A 136 3.06 -3.78 -23.95
CA MET A 136 1.67 -3.92 -23.49
C MET A 136 1.41 -5.27 -22.82
N LEU A 137 1.90 -6.37 -23.36
CA LEU A 137 1.76 -7.70 -22.78
C LEU A 137 2.43 -7.77 -21.41
N ILE A 138 3.66 -7.27 -21.28
CA ILE A 138 4.41 -7.27 -20.02
C ILE A 138 3.78 -6.29 -19.02
N GLY A 139 3.53 -5.04 -19.43
CA GLY A 139 3.07 -3.99 -18.54
C GLY A 139 1.64 -4.19 -18.07
N PHE A 140 0.74 -4.52 -18.98
CA PHE A 140 -0.69 -4.61 -18.69
C PHE A 140 -1.13 -6.05 -18.35
N SER A 141 -0.92 -7.01 -19.25
CA SER A 141 -1.46 -8.36 -19.07
C SER A 141 -0.71 -9.14 -17.98
N PHE A 142 0.62 -9.19 -18.07
CA PHE A 142 1.44 -9.92 -17.09
C PHE A 142 1.51 -9.16 -15.77
N GLY A 143 1.68 -7.84 -15.81
CA GLY A 143 1.65 -7.00 -14.63
C GLY A 143 0.31 -7.06 -13.90
N GLY A 144 -0.82 -7.01 -14.61
CA GLY A 144 -2.15 -7.16 -14.04
C GLY A 144 -2.41 -8.56 -13.46
N LEU A 145 -1.91 -9.60 -14.10
CA LEU A 145 -1.98 -10.97 -13.57
C LEU A 145 -1.19 -11.10 -12.26
N LEU A 146 0.03 -10.60 -12.23
CA LEU A 146 0.85 -10.61 -11.01
C LEU A 146 0.22 -9.77 -9.89
N GLU A 147 -0.38 -8.61 -10.23
CA GLU A 147 -1.07 -7.77 -9.24
C GLU A 147 -2.29 -8.49 -8.67
N ALA A 148 -3.05 -9.23 -9.47
CA ALA A 148 -4.17 -10.03 -9.01
C ALA A 148 -3.75 -11.19 -8.08
N LEU A 149 -2.57 -11.76 -8.30
CA LEU A 149 -2.06 -12.88 -7.51
C LEU A 149 -1.32 -12.46 -6.24
N ALA A 150 -0.48 -11.42 -6.33
CA ALA A 150 0.39 -10.99 -5.25
C ALA A 150 -0.05 -9.67 -4.59
N GLY A 151 -0.69 -8.76 -5.33
CA GLY A 151 -1.12 -7.46 -4.84
C GLY A 151 0.02 -6.54 -4.39
N PHE A 152 -0.33 -5.48 -3.66
CA PHE A 152 0.59 -4.55 -2.97
C PHE A 152 1.66 -3.87 -3.84
N GLY A 153 1.52 -3.86 -5.19
CA GLY A 153 2.49 -3.23 -6.07
C GLY A 153 3.84 -3.96 -6.19
N ALA A 154 4.01 -5.13 -5.56
CA ALA A 154 5.20 -5.98 -5.71
C ALA A 154 5.50 -6.34 -7.18
N PRO A 155 4.49 -6.61 -8.03
CA PRO A 155 4.69 -6.89 -9.44
C PRO A 155 5.31 -5.74 -10.23
N VAL A 156 5.14 -4.49 -9.79
CA VAL A 156 5.67 -3.31 -10.47
C VAL A 156 7.19 -3.39 -10.62
N ALA A 157 7.90 -3.88 -9.60
CA ALA A 157 9.36 -4.03 -9.65
C ALA A 157 9.79 -5.07 -10.71
N ILE A 158 9.07 -6.20 -10.78
CA ILE A 158 9.34 -7.27 -11.75
C ILE A 158 9.05 -6.79 -13.17
N VAL A 159 7.88 -6.18 -13.36
CA VAL A 159 7.45 -5.64 -14.66
C VAL A 159 8.39 -4.53 -15.13
N ALA A 160 8.81 -3.62 -14.25
CA ALA A 160 9.76 -2.58 -14.57
C ALA A 160 11.12 -3.14 -15.01
N ALA A 161 11.63 -4.16 -14.33
CA ALA A 161 12.87 -4.85 -14.70
C ALA A 161 12.75 -5.52 -16.08
N MET A 162 11.62 -6.16 -16.38
CA MET A 162 11.34 -6.76 -17.69
C MET A 162 11.26 -5.70 -18.81
N LEU A 163 10.58 -4.57 -18.57
CA LEU A 163 10.48 -3.48 -19.53
C LEU A 163 11.84 -2.82 -19.78
N LEU A 164 12.64 -2.60 -18.72
CA LEU A 164 14.00 -2.07 -18.86
C LEU A 164 14.89 -3.01 -19.67
N SER A 165 14.76 -4.33 -19.48
CA SER A 165 15.50 -5.31 -20.28
C SER A 165 15.08 -5.31 -21.74
N LEU A 166 13.83 -4.95 -22.06
CA LEU A 166 13.32 -4.81 -23.41
C LEU A 166 13.88 -3.59 -24.14
N ILE A 167 14.12 -2.48 -23.40
CA ILE A 167 14.62 -1.21 -23.96
C ILE A 167 16.13 -1.30 -24.26
N HIS A 168 16.87 -2.14 -23.55
CA HIS A 168 18.33 -2.29 -23.70
C HIS A 168 18.76 -3.31 -24.76
N ILE A 169 17.84 -3.76 -25.61
CA ILE A 169 18.16 -4.54 -26.82
C ILE A 169 18.07 -3.64 -28.04
#